data_e9d0dec4a511be00ca6d379002adc510
#
_entry.id   e9d0dec4a511be00ca6d379002adc510
#
_cell.length_a   1.000
_cell.length_b   1.000
_cell.length_c   1.000
_cell.angle_alpha   90.00
_cell.angle_beta   90.00
_cell.angle_gamma   90.00
#
_symmetry.space_group_name_H-M   'P 1'
#
loop_
_entity.id
_entity.type
_entity.pdbx_description
1 polymer ?
#
loop_
_entity_poly.entity_id
_entity_poly.type
_entity_poly.pdbx_seq_one_letter_code
_entity_poly.pdbx_strand_id
1 'polypeptide(L)'
;FGVKRVGIADATKADRLSYLLKEAGKGDVEILSGTEAAVQLASDNEAQTVIVAVVGAAGVPATFAAAKAGKRILHANKESVVCGGELLQQTVRENGAVMLPVDSEHNAIFQCLTGASEEDRRQCRLWLTCSGGPFRDRSELDLSTVTPAMALAHPTWQMGRKISIDSATLMNKGLEVIEARWLFDI
;
A
#
# COMPACT_ATOMS: atom_id res chain seq x y z
N PHE A 1 -10.18 -11.43 -16.73
CA PHE A 1 -8.72 -11.48 -16.49
C PHE A 1 -8.24 -12.91 -16.45
N GLY A 2 -8.13 -13.83 -17.04
CA GLY A 2 -7.56 -15.20 -17.04
C GLY A 2 -6.73 -15.57 -15.78
N VAL A 3 -7.29 -15.31 -14.59
CA VAL A 3 -6.62 -15.54 -13.31
C VAL A 3 -6.51 -17.04 -13.06
N LYS A 4 -5.30 -17.54 -12.74
CA LYS A 4 -5.05 -18.94 -12.45
C LYS A 4 -5.23 -19.28 -10.97
N ARG A 5 -4.94 -18.33 -10.09
CA ARG A 5 -4.97 -18.48 -8.63
C ARG A 5 -5.69 -17.32 -7.97
N VAL A 6 -6.36 -17.60 -6.87
CA VAL A 6 -7.00 -16.59 -6.01
C VAL A 6 -6.72 -16.91 -4.55
N GLY A 7 -6.44 -15.87 -3.76
CA GLY A 7 -6.23 -16.00 -2.31
C GLY A 7 -7.42 -15.47 -1.53
N ILE A 8 -7.78 -16.16 -0.45
CA ILE A 8 -8.78 -15.69 0.52
C ILE A 8 -8.21 -15.85 1.93
N ALA A 9 -8.14 -14.73 2.68
CA ALA A 9 -7.54 -14.72 4.02
C ALA A 9 -8.39 -15.51 5.04
N ASP A 10 -9.72 -15.44 4.92
CA ASP A 10 -10.64 -16.20 5.76
C ASP A 10 -10.85 -17.61 5.19
N ALA A 11 -10.13 -18.58 5.74
CA ALA A 11 -10.20 -19.97 5.29
C ALA A 11 -11.61 -20.57 5.38
N THR A 12 -12.48 -20.09 6.28
CA THR A 12 -13.85 -20.58 6.44
C THR A 12 -14.73 -20.25 5.23
N LYS A 13 -14.30 -19.33 4.38
CA LYS A 13 -15.02 -18.91 3.17
C LYS A 13 -14.50 -19.56 1.89
N ALA A 14 -13.51 -20.44 1.97
CA ALA A 14 -12.91 -21.08 0.81
C ALA A 14 -13.93 -21.92 0.02
N ASP A 15 -14.79 -22.69 0.70
CA ASP A 15 -15.83 -23.49 0.05
C ASP A 15 -16.84 -22.62 -0.69
N ARG A 16 -17.23 -21.49 -0.07
CA ARG A 16 -18.13 -20.54 -0.72
C ARG A 16 -17.51 -19.90 -1.96
N LEU A 17 -16.21 -19.56 -1.89
CA LEU A 17 -15.47 -19.04 -3.04
C LEU A 17 -15.38 -20.09 -4.16
N SER A 18 -15.08 -21.36 -3.82
CA SER A 18 -15.06 -22.48 -4.78
C SER A 18 -16.41 -22.64 -5.49
N TYR A 19 -17.50 -22.59 -4.74
CA TYR A 19 -18.85 -22.66 -5.31
C TYR A 19 -19.09 -21.51 -6.30
N LEU A 20 -18.77 -20.26 -5.91
CA LEU A 20 -18.98 -19.08 -6.77
C LEU A 20 -18.12 -19.11 -8.04
N LEU A 21 -16.89 -19.60 -7.95
CA LEU A 21 -16.01 -19.77 -9.11
C LEU A 21 -16.56 -20.80 -10.09
N LYS A 22 -17.09 -21.92 -9.60
CA LYS A 22 -17.74 -22.95 -10.45
C LYS A 22 -18.98 -22.40 -11.15
N GLU A 23 -19.83 -21.68 -10.44
CA GLU A 23 -21.03 -21.01 -11.03
C GLU A 23 -20.62 -19.99 -12.11
N ALA A 24 -19.48 -19.32 -11.94
CA ALA A 24 -18.93 -18.38 -12.92
C ALA A 24 -18.17 -19.07 -14.08
N GLY A 25 -18.16 -20.39 -14.18
CA GLY A 25 -17.40 -21.13 -15.19
C GLY A 25 -15.88 -21.03 -15.02
N LYS A 26 -15.40 -20.81 -13.78
CA LYS A 26 -14.00 -20.66 -13.39
C LYS A 26 -13.57 -21.72 -12.36
N GLY A 27 -14.11 -22.92 -12.46
CA GLY A 27 -13.85 -24.00 -11.50
C GLY A 27 -12.42 -24.56 -11.52
N ASP A 28 -11.64 -24.19 -12.52
CA ASP A 28 -10.21 -24.52 -12.69
C ASP A 28 -9.26 -23.56 -11.94
N VAL A 29 -9.79 -22.46 -11.38
CA VAL A 29 -8.98 -21.51 -10.61
C VAL A 29 -8.56 -22.14 -9.28
N GLU A 30 -7.26 -22.20 -9.00
CA GLU A 30 -6.70 -22.67 -7.72
C GLU A 30 -7.04 -21.66 -6.60
N ILE A 31 -7.52 -22.18 -5.46
CA ILE A 31 -7.84 -21.38 -4.29
C ILE A 31 -6.78 -21.59 -3.20
N LEU A 32 -6.06 -20.53 -2.85
CA LEU A 32 -5.21 -20.48 -1.67
C LEU A 32 -6.02 -19.87 -0.52
N SER A 33 -6.00 -20.47 0.67
CA SER A 33 -6.81 -20.02 1.78
C SER A 33 -6.01 -19.87 3.08
N GLY A 34 -6.48 -18.96 3.94
CA GLY A 34 -5.84 -18.64 5.20
C GLY A 34 -4.88 -17.45 5.13
N THR A 35 -4.24 -17.15 6.25
CA THR A 35 -3.39 -15.96 6.43
C THR A 35 -2.19 -15.93 5.49
N GLU A 36 -1.70 -17.10 5.07
CA GLU A 36 -0.53 -17.24 4.19
C GLU A 36 -0.86 -17.10 2.70
N ALA A 37 -2.13 -17.04 2.33
CA ALA A 37 -2.52 -16.97 0.92
C ALA A 37 -1.91 -15.77 0.18
N ALA A 38 -1.90 -14.60 0.82
CA ALA A 38 -1.30 -13.39 0.24
C ALA A 38 0.22 -13.50 0.10
N VAL A 39 0.88 -14.15 1.04
CA VAL A 39 2.34 -14.40 1.04
C VAL A 39 2.71 -15.33 -0.12
N GLN A 40 1.95 -16.41 -0.29
CA GLN A 40 2.16 -17.36 -1.38
C GLN A 40 1.96 -16.73 -2.75
N LEU A 41 0.90 -15.93 -2.93
CA LEU A 41 0.67 -15.18 -4.18
C LEU A 41 1.77 -14.15 -4.45
N ALA A 42 2.24 -13.45 -3.42
CA ALA A 42 3.27 -12.43 -3.57
C ALA A 42 4.65 -13.00 -3.94
N SER A 43 4.93 -14.26 -3.57
CA SER A 43 6.17 -14.97 -3.91
C SER A 43 6.07 -15.89 -5.12
N ASP A 44 4.90 -15.96 -5.76
CA ASP A 44 4.65 -16.86 -6.89
C ASP A 44 5.62 -16.61 -8.06
N ASN A 45 6.30 -17.69 -8.51
CA ASN A 45 7.32 -17.60 -9.56
C ASN A 45 6.73 -17.24 -10.95
N GLU A 46 5.45 -17.44 -11.19
CA GLU A 46 4.81 -17.06 -12.44
C GLU A 46 4.57 -15.56 -12.56
N ALA A 47 4.57 -14.82 -11.43
CA ALA A 47 4.38 -13.39 -11.39
C ALA A 47 5.71 -12.66 -11.19
N GLN A 48 6.12 -11.83 -12.15
CA GLN A 48 7.32 -10.97 -12.02
C GLN A 48 7.02 -9.65 -11.30
N THR A 49 5.79 -9.20 -11.36
CA THR A 49 5.33 -7.93 -10.77
C THR A 49 4.20 -8.20 -9.79
N VAL A 50 4.29 -7.61 -8.61
CA VAL A 50 3.30 -7.74 -7.54
C VAL A 50 2.78 -6.35 -7.18
N ILE A 51 1.45 -6.18 -7.21
CA ILE A 51 0.80 -4.97 -6.67
C ILE A 51 0.43 -5.25 -5.21
N VAL A 52 1.05 -4.54 -4.28
CA VAL A 52 0.71 -4.64 -2.85
C VAL A 52 -0.24 -3.50 -2.49
N ALA A 53 -1.52 -3.80 -2.46
CA ALA A 53 -2.60 -2.86 -2.15
C ALA A 53 -3.50 -3.33 -0.98
N VAL A 54 -2.97 -4.19 -0.13
CA VAL A 54 -3.65 -4.65 1.11
C VAL A 54 -3.64 -3.51 2.12
N VAL A 55 -4.75 -3.31 2.81
CA VAL A 55 -4.90 -2.22 3.79
C VAL A 55 -4.22 -2.57 5.11
N GLY A 56 -3.46 -1.62 5.67
CA GLY A 56 -2.87 -1.71 7.00
C GLY A 56 -1.72 -2.72 7.09
N ALA A 57 -1.35 -3.09 8.31
CA ALA A 57 -0.21 -3.98 8.59
C ALA A 57 -0.35 -5.40 8.00
N ALA A 58 -1.56 -5.80 7.59
CA ALA A 58 -1.79 -7.09 6.94
C ALA A 58 -1.03 -7.24 5.60
N GLY A 59 -0.62 -6.13 4.97
CA GLY A 59 0.20 -6.14 3.77
C GLY A 59 1.69 -6.43 4.01
N VAL A 60 2.18 -6.27 5.24
CA VAL A 60 3.61 -6.39 5.56
C VAL A 60 4.20 -7.75 5.18
N PRO A 61 3.60 -8.91 5.55
CA PRO A 61 4.16 -10.22 5.21
C PRO A 61 4.26 -10.44 3.69
N ALA A 62 3.24 -10.04 2.94
CA ALA A 62 3.22 -10.17 1.48
C ALA A 62 4.27 -9.26 0.81
N THR A 63 4.49 -8.04 1.33
CA THR A 63 5.54 -7.13 0.84
C THR A 63 6.93 -7.75 1.02
N PHE A 64 7.23 -8.29 2.20
CA PHE A 64 8.49 -8.98 2.45
C PHE A 64 8.66 -10.23 1.59
N ALA A 65 7.59 -11.00 1.38
CA ALA A 65 7.63 -12.18 0.51
C ALA A 65 7.96 -11.79 -0.95
N ALA A 66 7.33 -10.75 -1.47
CA ALA A 66 7.63 -10.21 -2.80
C ALA A 66 9.08 -9.71 -2.89
N ALA A 67 9.57 -9.00 -1.86
CA ALA A 67 10.95 -8.52 -1.81
C ALA A 67 11.96 -9.66 -1.79
N LYS A 68 11.77 -10.67 -0.93
CA LYS A 68 12.62 -11.87 -0.86
C LYS A 68 12.64 -12.67 -2.17
N ALA A 69 11.54 -12.64 -2.92
CA ALA A 69 11.42 -13.29 -4.22
C ALA A 69 11.96 -12.44 -5.39
N GLY A 70 12.60 -11.32 -5.13
CA GLY A 70 13.22 -10.45 -6.15
C GLY A 70 12.21 -9.80 -7.11
N LYS A 71 10.98 -9.55 -6.68
CA LYS A 71 9.90 -9.05 -7.53
C LYS A 71 10.00 -7.54 -7.80
N ARG A 72 9.37 -7.11 -8.89
CA ARG A 72 8.98 -5.71 -9.04
C ARG A 72 7.71 -5.47 -8.22
N ILE A 73 7.82 -4.62 -7.22
CA ILE A 73 6.74 -4.34 -6.27
C ILE A 73 6.13 -2.98 -6.59
N LEU A 74 4.89 -2.96 -7.04
CA LEU A 74 4.09 -1.75 -7.17
C LEU A 74 3.43 -1.51 -5.81
N HIS A 75 3.99 -0.56 -5.06
CA HIS A 75 3.73 -0.40 -3.64
C HIS A 75 2.62 0.62 -3.38
N ALA A 76 1.49 0.14 -2.86
CA ALA A 76 0.33 0.94 -2.44
C ALA A 76 -0.07 0.66 -0.97
N ASN A 77 0.87 0.19 -0.14
CA ASN A 77 0.68 -0.11 1.28
C ASN A 77 1.76 0.57 2.11
N LYS A 78 1.56 1.83 2.45
CA LYS A 78 2.54 2.64 3.21
C LYS A 78 2.94 2.01 4.55
N GLU A 79 2.04 1.28 5.18
CA GLU A 79 2.29 0.62 6.45
C GLU A 79 3.44 -0.40 6.35
N SER A 80 3.61 -1.08 5.22
CA SER A 80 4.72 -2.02 5.03
C SER A 80 6.08 -1.32 5.04
N VAL A 81 6.19 -0.14 4.43
CA VAL A 81 7.44 0.64 4.44
C VAL A 81 7.68 1.26 5.82
N VAL A 82 6.63 1.82 6.43
CA VAL A 82 6.72 2.43 7.76
C VAL A 82 7.12 1.40 8.83
N CYS A 83 6.51 0.20 8.80
CA CYS A 83 6.82 -0.87 9.76
C CYS A 83 8.14 -1.59 9.42
N GLY A 84 8.42 -1.78 8.13
CA GLY A 84 9.58 -2.54 7.66
C GLY A 84 10.88 -1.73 7.70
N GLY A 85 10.79 -0.42 7.46
CA GLY A 85 11.92 0.50 7.53
C GLY A 85 13.19 -0.04 6.86
N GLU A 86 14.31 0.06 7.59
CA GLU A 86 15.61 -0.43 7.11
C GLU A 86 15.59 -1.91 6.73
N LEU A 87 14.90 -2.75 7.49
CA LEU A 87 14.84 -4.19 7.23
C LEU A 87 14.21 -4.50 5.86
N LEU A 88 13.15 -3.78 5.49
CA LEU A 88 12.53 -3.94 4.18
C LEU A 88 13.45 -3.44 3.07
N GLN A 89 14.09 -2.28 3.24
CA GLN A 89 15.04 -1.73 2.27
C GLN A 89 16.23 -2.66 2.07
N GLN A 90 16.77 -3.22 3.15
CA GLN A 90 17.83 -4.22 3.08
C GLN A 90 17.37 -5.47 2.31
N THR A 91 16.18 -6.00 2.63
CA THR A 91 15.61 -7.16 1.94
C THR A 91 15.45 -6.91 0.43
N VAL A 92 14.99 -5.72 0.05
CA VAL A 92 14.86 -5.30 -1.36
C VAL A 92 16.23 -5.32 -2.05
N ARG A 93 17.25 -4.69 -1.44
CA ARG A 93 18.62 -4.62 -2.00
C ARG A 93 19.25 -6.00 -2.15
N GLU A 94 19.20 -6.82 -1.10
CA GLU A 94 19.85 -8.14 -1.06
C GLU A 94 19.27 -9.15 -2.07
N ASN A 95 17.99 -9.01 -2.40
CA ASN A 95 17.31 -9.92 -3.32
C ASN A 95 17.10 -9.33 -4.73
N GLY A 96 17.65 -8.15 -5.02
CA GLY A 96 17.49 -7.50 -6.32
C GLY A 96 16.05 -7.14 -6.67
N ALA A 97 15.18 -6.99 -5.68
CA ALA A 97 13.82 -6.54 -5.88
C ALA A 97 13.80 -5.04 -6.24
N VAL A 98 12.72 -4.60 -6.87
CA VAL A 98 12.51 -3.19 -7.22
C VAL A 98 11.18 -2.73 -6.63
N MET A 99 11.21 -1.69 -5.82
CA MET A 99 10.01 -1.11 -5.23
C MET A 99 9.66 0.22 -5.94
N LEU A 100 8.44 0.31 -6.46
CA LEU A 100 7.92 1.48 -7.16
C LEU A 100 6.68 1.99 -6.42
N PRO A 101 6.64 3.26 -6.00
CA PRO A 101 5.50 3.80 -5.28
C PRO A 101 4.29 4.00 -6.22
N VAL A 102 3.12 3.61 -5.73
CA VAL A 102 1.83 3.82 -6.40
C VAL A 102 1.00 4.88 -5.68
N ASP A 103 1.24 5.10 -4.38
CA ASP A 103 0.64 6.19 -3.63
C ASP A 103 0.92 7.52 -4.37
N SER A 104 -0.10 8.35 -4.57
CA SER A 104 -0.05 9.48 -5.52
C SER A 104 1.05 10.47 -5.21
N GLU A 105 1.28 10.81 -3.96
CA GLU A 105 2.29 11.75 -3.52
C GLU A 105 3.71 11.21 -3.74
N HIS A 106 3.94 9.94 -3.40
CA HIS A 106 5.23 9.30 -3.61
C HIS A 106 5.50 9.01 -5.07
N ASN A 107 4.47 8.67 -5.84
CA ASN A 107 4.60 8.50 -7.29
C ASN A 107 4.98 9.83 -7.96
N ALA A 108 4.39 10.95 -7.52
CA ALA A 108 4.78 12.28 -8.01
C ALA A 108 6.24 12.61 -7.69
N ILE A 109 6.71 12.35 -6.46
CA ILE A 109 8.11 12.52 -6.08
C ILE A 109 9.01 11.63 -6.94
N PHE A 110 8.66 10.35 -7.11
CA PHE A 110 9.40 9.42 -7.93
C PHE A 110 9.56 9.91 -9.36
N GLN A 111 8.49 10.42 -9.97
CA GLN A 111 8.55 10.97 -11.33
C GLN A 111 9.42 12.24 -11.40
N CYS A 112 9.32 13.14 -10.41
CA CYS A 112 10.14 14.34 -10.35
C CYS A 112 11.64 14.01 -10.18
N LEU A 113 11.97 12.94 -9.45
CA LEU A 113 13.35 12.51 -9.22
C LEU A 113 13.90 11.61 -10.33
N THR A 114 13.06 11.18 -11.28
CA THR A 114 13.50 10.34 -12.40
C THR A 114 14.46 11.13 -13.29
N GLY A 115 15.68 10.61 -13.44
CA GLY A 115 16.73 11.27 -14.21
C GLY A 115 17.49 12.39 -13.49
N ALA A 116 17.11 12.73 -12.26
CA ALA A 116 17.87 13.65 -11.43
C ALA A 116 19.23 13.04 -11.03
N SER A 117 20.29 13.84 -11.07
CA SER A 117 21.62 13.45 -10.57
C SER A 117 21.59 13.23 -9.05
N GLU A 118 22.59 12.53 -8.51
CA GLU A 118 22.73 12.42 -7.05
C GLU A 118 22.88 13.78 -6.37
N GLU A 119 23.59 14.71 -7.01
CA GLU A 119 23.77 16.08 -6.50
C GLU A 119 22.44 16.83 -6.44
N ASP A 120 21.62 16.76 -7.51
CA ASP A 120 20.30 17.37 -7.53
C ASP A 120 19.40 16.79 -6.43
N ARG A 121 19.44 15.47 -6.22
CA ARG A 121 18.66 14.81 -5.16
C ARG A 121 19.06 15.28 -3.77
N ARG A 122 20.37 15.46 -3.49
CA ARG A 122 20.88 15.93 -2.19
C ARG A 122 20.52 17.38 -1.92
N GLN A 123 20.42 18.20 -2.96
CA GLN A 123 20.14 19.63 -2.84
C GLN A 123 18.66 19.97 -2.97
N CYS A 124 17.81 19.03 -3.45
CA CYS A 124 16.40 19.32 -3.66
C CYS A 124 15.64 19.48 -2.34
N ARG A 125 14.60 20.31 -2.38
CA ARG A 125 13.59 20.39 -1.33
C ARG A 125 12.31 19.76 -1.85
N LEU A 126 11.81 18.76 -1.13
CA LEU A 126 10.57 18.08 -1.50
C LEU A 126 9.36 18.71 -0.80
N TRP A 127 8.29 18.83 -1.56
CA TRP A 127 6.99 19.28 -1.07
C TRP A 127 6.01 18.13 -1.17
N LEU A 128 5.69 17.52 -0.02
CA LEU A 128 4.72 16.45 0.05
C LEU A 128 3.32 17.05 0.13
N THR A 129 2.55 16.92 -0.94
CA THR A 129 1.19 17.46 -1.04
C THR A 129 0.19 16.67 -0.19
N CYS A 130 -0.95 17.26 0.14
CA CYS A 130 -2.06 16.56 0.78
C CYS A 130 -3.39 17.24 0.48
N SER A 131 -4.50 16.48 0.64
CA SER A 131 -5.86 17.03 0.57
C SER A 131 -6.19 17.96 1.77
N GLY A 132 -5.54 17.70 2.92
CA GLY A 132 -5.81 18.37 4.19
C GLY A 132 -7.00 17.80 4.97
N GLY A 133 -7.72 16.82 4.38
CA GLY A 133 -8.86 16.17 5.03
C GLY A 133 -10.10 17.05 5.23
N PRO A 134 -11.12 16.54 5.95
CA PRO A 134 -12.41 17.21 6.12
C PRO A 134 -12.37 18.47 7.00
N PHE A 135 -11.28 18.69 7.72
CA PHE A 135 -11.18 19.83 8.68
C PHE A 135 -10.25 20.95 8.20
N ARG A 136 -9.64 20.81 7.03
CA ARG A 136 -8.66 21.76 6.47
C ARG A 136 -9.13 23.22 6.50
N ASP A 137 -10.36 23.46 6.07
CA ASP A 137 -10.89 24.81 5.91
C ASP A 137 -11.86 25.18 7.05
N ARG A 138 -11.71 24.58 8.23
CA ARG A 138 -12.58 24.74 9.39
C ARG A 138 -11.80 25.25 10.61
N SER A 139 -11.15 26.39 10.47
CA SER A 139 -10.33 26.99 11.53
C SER A 139 -11.09 27.26 12.84
N GLU A 140 -12.40 27.55 12.74
CA GLU A 140 -13.27 27.85 13.89
C GLU A 140 -13.88 26.58 14.53
N LEU A 141 -13.55 25.39 14.04
CA LEU A 141 -14.10 24.15 14.58
C LEU A 141 -13.47 23.82 15.93
N ASP A 142 -14.30 23.67 16.94
CA ASP A 142 -13.88 23.08 18.21
C ASP A 142 -13.63 21.57 18.03
N LEU A 143 -12.37 21.19 18.07
CA LEU A 143 -11.95 19.79 17.86
C LEU A 143 -12.52 18.84 18.92
N SER A 144 -12.93 19.35 20.11
CA SER A 144 -13.57 18.53 21.12
C SER A 144 -14.96 18.03 20.72
N THR A 145 -15.58 18.67 19.73
CA THR A 145 -16.91 18.32 19.22
C THR A 145 -16.88 17.39 18.00
N VAL A 146 -15.68 17.06 17.49
CA VAL A 146 -15.52 16.22 16.30
C VAL A 146 -16.00 14.80 16.57
N THR A 147 -16.82 14.28 15.67
CA THR A 147 -17.33 12.92 15.71
C THR A 147 -16.65 12.04 14.67
N PRO A 148 -16.63 10.69 14.85
CA PRO A 148 -16.14 9.78 13.82
C PRO A 148 -16.84 9.96 12.46
N ALA A 149 -18.13 10.27 12.45
CA ALA A 149 -18.87 10.54 11.21
C ALA A 149 -18.33 11.77 10.46
N MET A 150 -17.99 12.84 11.18
CA MET A 150 -17.37 14.03 10.59
C MET A 150 -15.99 13.72 10.02
N ALA A 151 -15.18 12.93 10.72
CA ALA A 151 -13.85 12.52 10.26
C ALA A 151 -13.89 11.61 9.03
N LEU A 152 -14.94 10.79 8.89
CA LEU A 152 -15.15 9.92 7.72
C LEU A 152 -15.67 10.67 6.48
N ALA A 153 -16.21 11.90 6.64
CA ALA A 153 -16.77 12.70 5.56
C ALA A 153 -15.68 13.45 4.78
N HIS A 154 -14.82 12.73 4.06
CA HIS A 154 -13.77 13.37 3.25
C HIS A 154 -14.39 14.19 2.11
N PRO A 155 -13.95 15.46 1.90
CA PRO A 155 -14.62 16.39 0.97
C PRO A 155 -14.47 16.00 -0.50
N THR A 156 -13.43 15.25 -0.87
CA THR A 156 -13.07 14.99 -2.27
C THR A 156 -13.20 13.50 -2.64
N TRP A 157 -12.86 12.58 -1.73
CA TRP A 157 -12.70 11.17 -2.02
C TRP A 157 -13.61 10.29 -1.19
N GLN A 158 -14.18 9.26 -1.81
CA GLN A 158 -14.77 8.13 -1.12
C GLN A 158 -13.68 7.07 -0.90
N MET A 159 -13.22 6.90 0.32
CA MET A 159 -12.13 5.99 0.68
C MET A 159 -12.57 5.03 1.78
N GLY A 160 -11.73 4.02 2.05
CA GLY A 160 -11.91 3.14 3.20
C GLY A 160 -11.89 3.92 4.54
N ARG A 161 -12.49 3.34 5.57
CA ARG A 161 -12.62 4.00 6.89
C ARG A 161 -11.27 4.39 7.50
N LYS A 162 -10.28 3.50 7.44
CA LYS A 162 -8.95 3.72 8.02
C LYS A 162 -8.29 4.96 7.40
N ILE A 163 -8.14 5.00 6.07
CA ILE A 163 -7.48 6.11 5.39
C ILE A 163 -8.26 7.44 5.50
N SER A 164 -9.60 7.40 5.63
CA SER A 164 -10.40 8.60 5.86
C SER A 164 -10.12 9.23 7.22
N ILE A 165 -10.02 8.41 8.27
CA ILE A 165 -9.63 8.87 9.61
C ILE A 165 -8.18 9.38 9.62
N ASP A 166 -7.26 8.65 8.98
CA ASP A 166 -5.86 9.06 8.87
C ASP A 166 -5.72 10.41 8.13
N SER A 167 -6.53 10.64 7.10
CA SER A 167 -6.59 11.92 6.39
C SER A 167 -7.09 13.04 7.30
N ALA A 168 -8.19 12.79 8.02
CA ALA A 168 -8.80 13.77 8.93
C ALA A 168 -7.87 14.21 10.07
N THR A 169 -7.02 13.31 10.54
CA THR A 169 -6.07 13.53 11.64
C THR A 169 -4.67 13.94 11.15
N LEU A 170 -4.44 14.00 9.85
CA LEU A 170 -3.12 14.14 9.22
C LEU A 170 -2.15 12.98 9.52
N MET A 171 -2.60 11.89 10.16
CA MET A 171 -1.80 10.69 10.37
C MET A 171 -1.36 10.07 9.04
N ASN A 172 -2.24 10.10 8.02
CA ASN A 172 -1.87 9.67 6.67
C ASN A 172 -0.62 10.40 6.17
N LYS A 173 -0.58 11.72 6.35
CA LYS A 173 0.58 12.53 5.94
C LYS A 173 1.82 12.23 6.79
N GLY A 174 1.66 11.99 8.08
CA GLY A 174 2.73 11.54 8.96
C GLY A 174 3.35 10.21 8.50
N LEU A 175 2.53 9.21 8.15
CA LEU A 175 2.99 7.94 7.60
C LEU A 175 3.71 8.14 6.26
N GLU A 176 3.21 9.02 5.40
CA GLU A 176 3.81 9.34 4.11
C GLU A 176 5.16 10.05 4.23
N VAL A 177 5.37 10.90 5.24
CA VAL A 177 6.70 11.48 5.52
C VAL A 177 7.71 10.39 5.88
N ILE A 178 7.32 9.43 6.72
CA ILE A 178 8.16 8.30 7.09
C ILE A 178 8.45 7.40 5.87
N GLU A 179 7.42 7.14 5.06
CA GLU A 179 7.54 6.37 3.83
C GLU A 179 8.49 7.04 2.83
N ALA A 180 8.36 8.35 2.61
CA ALA A 180 9.24 9.11 1.73
C ALA A 180 10.71 9.02 2.16
N ARG A 181 10.99 9.08 3.48
CA ARG A 181 12.32 8.88 4.05
C ARG A 181 12.95 7.56 3.60
N TRP A 182 12.17 6.47 3.63
CA TRP A 182 12.67 5.14 3.26
C TRP A 182 12.73 4.91 1.76
N LEU A 183 11.81 5.49 0.98
CA LEU A 183 11.76 5.28 -0.46
C LEU A 183 12.79 6.10 -1.23
N PHE A 184 13.13 7.29 -0.75
CA PHE A 184 13.94 8.25 -1.50
C PHE A 184 15.27 8.62 -0.82
N ASP A 185 15.52 8.12 0.38
CA ASP A 185 16.71 8.40 1.19
C ASP A 185 16.91 9.90 1.45
N ILE A 186 15.86 10.57 1.93
CA ILE A 186 15.78 12.00 2.19
C ILE A 186 15.56 12.32 3.67
#